data_a7d26a49e064904df35d8431bd9f74fa
#
_entry.id   a7d26a49e064904df35d8431bd9f74fa
#
_cell.length_a   1.000
_cell.length_b   1.000
_cell.length_c   1.000
_cell.angle_alpha   90.00
_cell.angle_beta   90.00
_cell.angle_gamma   90.00
#
_symmetry.space_group_name_H-M   'P 1'
#
loop_
_entity.id
_entity.type
_entity.pdbx_description
1 polymer ?
#
loop_
_entity_poly.entity_id
_entity_poly.type
_entity_poly.pdbx_seq_one_letter_code
_entity_poly.pdbx_strand_id
1 'polypeptide(L)'
;VLTPGLLSELDAAIDSVRANPAVKGLLITSGKSSFVAGADISEMKGMDKAKAKEYSLLGHRIFSRMENSPVIFIGAVNGFALGGGLELAMACDIRILAQVAQLGLPEATLGLIPGFGGTQRLQRLIGQSAAKYLSLTADRITSDDALRVGLAAKVVEGEKLITEAEAMAAKILALGPHAAQTLKTVMREGADKSLPDALAYEAEEFSTLFTGSEAHEGLNAFLEKRPAKF
;
A
#
# COMPACT_ATOMS: atom_id res chain seq x y z
N VAL A 1 6.87 -5.13 -15.55
CA VAL A 1 8.02 -5.17 -14.63
C VAL A 1 8.38 -3.76 -14.19
N LEU A 2 8.98 -3.64 -13.01
CA LEU A 2 9.52 -2.38 -12.48
C LEU A 2 10.90 -2.14 -13.08
N THR A 3 10.96 -1.21 -14.02
CA THR A 3 12.21 -0.65 -14.54
C THR A 3 12.58 0.60 -13.73
N PRO A 4 13.83 1.08 -13.77
CA PRO A 4 14.20 2.36 -13.19
C PRO A 4 13.36 3.53 -13.74
N GLY A 5 12.99 3.47 -15.04
CA GLY A 5 12.10 4.46 -15.66
C GLY A 5 10.71 4.46 -15.03
N LEU A 6 10.07 3.30 -14.88
CA LEU A 6 8.76 3.18 -14.26
C LEU A 6 8.79 3.61 -12.78
N LEU A 7 9.87 3.30 -12.07
CA LEU A 7 10.05 3.78 -10.69
C LEU A 7 10.14 5.32 -10.63
N SER A 8 10.83 5.94 -11.58
CA SER A 8 10.90 7.41 -11.68
C SER A 8 9.55 8.03 -12.05
N GLU A 9 8.78 7.40 -12.93
CA GLU A 9 7.41 7.84 -13.27
C GLU A 9 6.48 7.73 -12.06
N LEU A 10 6.57 6.65 -11.29
CA LEU A 10 5.82 6.49 -10.04
C LEU A 10 6.21 7.57 -9.01
N ASP A 11 7.50 7.87 -8.88
CA ASP A 11 8.00 8.91 -7.98
C ASP A 11 7.44 10.28 -8.36
N ALA A 12 7.45 10.62 -9.66
CA ALA A 12 6.86 11.85 -10.18
C ALA A 12 5.33 11.90 -10.00
N ALA A 13 4.64 10.78 -10.18
CA ALA A 13 3.20 10.70 -9.92
C ALA A 13 2.88 10.95 -8.45
N ILE A 14 3.68 10.41 -7.52
CA ILE A 14 3.55 10.68 -6.09
C ILE A 14 3.72 12.18 -5.79
N ASP A 15 4.72 12.84 -6.41
CA ASP A 15 4.90 14.28 -6.25
C ASP A 15 3.69 15.07 -6.75
N SER A 16 3.19 14.72 -7.94
CA SER A 16 2.03 15.39 -8.52
C SER A 16 0.79 15.30 -7.63
N VAL A 17 0.47 14.11 -7.10
CA VAL A 17 -0.71 13.94 -6.25
C VAL A 17 -0.53 14.61 -4.89
N ARG A 18 0.67 14.63 -4.33
CA ARG A 18 0.97 15.31 -3.07
C ARG A 18 0.91 16.84 -3.18
N ALA A 19 1.27 17.37 -4.34
CA ALA A 19 1.20 18.80 -4.62
C ALA A 19 -0.23 19.31 -4.86
N ASN A 20 -1.18 18.41 -5.14
CA ASN A 20 -2.57 18.76 -5.40
C ASN A 20 -3.47 18.44 -4.18
N PRO A 21 -3.88 19.45 -3.39
CA PRO A 21 -4.68 19.22 -2.20
C PRO A 21 -6.09 18.68 -2.48
N ALA A 22 -6.56 18.73 -3.74
CA ALA A 22 -7.83 18.13 -4.14
C ALA A 22 -7.74 16.61 -4.28
N VAL A 23 -6.53 16.04 -4.45
CA VAL A 23 -6.32 14.59 -4.57
C VAL A 23 -6.18 13.98 -3.19
N LYS A 24 -7.15 13.17 -2.77
CA LYS A 24 -7.16 12.49 -1.46
C LYS A 24 -6.85 11.00 -1.56
N GLY A 25 -6.98 10.41 -2.74
CA GLY A 25 -6.70 9.00 -2.99
C GLY A 25 -6.10 8.75 -4.37
N LEU A 26 -5.33 7.68 -4.50
CA LEU A 26 -4.73 7.22 -5.74
C LEU A 26 -4.96 5.72 -5.89
N LEU A 27 -5.56 5.33 -7.02
CA LEU A 27 -5.72 3.95 -7.41
C LEU A 27 -4.55 3.50 -8.29
N ILE A 28 -3.87 2.44 -7.88
CA ILE A 28 -2.78 1.81 -8.65
C ILE A 28 -3.27 0.49 -9.22
N THR A 29 -3.23 0.37 -10.53
CA THR A 29 -3.61 -0.84 -11.27
C THR A 29 -2.79 -0.98 -12.54
N SER A 30 -3.01 -2.04 -13.31
CA SER A 30 -2.36 -2.26 -14.59
C SER A 30 -3.39 -2.49 -15.70
N GLY A 31 -3.19 -1.88 -16.85
CA GLY A 31 -3.96 -2.15 -18.07
C GLY A 31 -3.56 -3.45 -18.79
N LYS A 32 -2.65 -4.26 -18.22
CA LYS A 32 -2.17 -5.54 -18.75
C LYS A 32 -2.75 -6.70 -17.95
N SER A 33 -2.49 -7.94 -18.38
CA SER A 33 -2.94 -9.16 -17.68
C SER A 33 -2.25 -9.39 -16.31
N SER A 34 -1.17 -8.70 -16.02
CA SER A 34 -0.46 -8.76 -14.75
C SER A 34 -0.46 -7.39 -14.10
N PHE A 35 -0.56 -7.34 -12.77
CA PHE A 35 -0.34 -6.11 -12.03
C PHE A 35 1.11 -5.65 -12.21
N VAL A 36 2.06 -6.33 -11.59
CA VAL A 36 3.50 -6.16 -11.81
C VAL A 36 4.20 -7.50 -11.55
N ALA A 37 4.91 -8.02 -12.55
CA ALA A 37 5.54 -9.34 -12.48
C ALA A 37 7.02 -9.28 -12.02
N GLY A 38 7.37 -8.33 -11.17
CA GLY A 38 8.72 -8.21 -10.60
C GLY A 38 9.53 -7.03 -11.11
N ALA A 39 10.76 -6.93 -10.65
CA ALA A 39 11.77 -6.01 -11.19
C ALA A 39 12.29 -6.51 -12.55
N ASP A 40 12.92 -5.63 -13.32
CA ASP A 40 13.57 -6.02 -14.56
C ASP A 40 14.89 -6.72 -14.27
N ILE A 41 14.92 -8.03 -14.48
CA ILE A 41 16.11 -8.85 -14.22
C ILE A 41 17.26 -8.51 -15.17
N SER A 42 16.97 -8.01 -16.38
CA SER A 42 18.01 -7.62 -17.33
C SER A 42 18.79 -6.40 -16.84
N GLU A 43 18.14 -5.47 -16.18
CA GLU A 43 18.77 -4.32 -15.53
C GLU A 43 19.65 -4.73 -14.34
N MET A 44 19.27 -5.80 -13.64
CA MET A 44 20.00 -6.27 -12.47
C MET A 44 21.26 -7.07 -12.81
N LYS A 45 21.30 -7.72 -13.97
CA LYS A 45 22.38 -8.66 -14.37
C LYS A 45 23.79 -8.06 -14.31
N GLY A 46 23.92 -6.75 -14.53
CA GLY A 46 25.21 -6.06 -14.54
C GLY A 46 25.51 -5.25 -13.27
N MET A 47 24.71 -5.38 -12.23
CA MET A 47 24.90 -4.60 -11.02
C MET A 47 26.04 -5.17 -10.17
N ASP A 48 26.93 -4.29 -9.73
CA ASP A 48 27.82 -4.54 -8.62
C ASP A 48 27.10 -4.27 -7.27
N LYS A 49 27.82 -4.52 -6.17
CA LYS A 49 27.27 -4.32 -4.81
C LYS A 49 26.76 -2.86 -4.58
N ALA A 50 27.45 -1.87 -5.11
CA ALA A 50 27.10 -0.45 -4.90
C ALA A 50 25.80 -0.12 -5.66
N LYS A 51 25.73 -0.47 -6.93
CA LYS A 51 24.54 -0.28 -7.78
C LYS A 51 23.33 -1.05 -7.28
N ALA A 52 23.51 -2.30 -6.85
CA ALA A 52 22.43 -3.10 -6.26
C ALA A 52 21.88 -2.44 -4.99
N LYS A 53 22.75 -1.88 -4.13
CA LYS A 53 22.33 -1.12 -2.95
C LYS A 53 21.55 0.15 -3.33
N GLU A 54 22.04 0.92 -4.30
CA GLU A 54 21.37 2.14 -4.78
C GLU A 54 20.00 1.82 -5.35
N TYR A 55 19.88 0.75 -6.13
CA TYR A 55 18.59 0.30 -6.69
C TYR A 55 17.60 -0.12 -5.60
N SER A 56 18.06 -0.86 -4.61
CA SER A 56 17.23 -1.22 -3.45
C SER A 56 16.78 0.03 -2.68
N LEU A 57 17.67 0.97 -2.42
CA LEU A 57 17.35 2.22 -1.73
C LEU A 57 16.39 3.10 -2.52
N LEU A 58 16.46 3.09 -3.85
CA LEU A 58 15.50 3.77 -4.72
C LEU A 58 14.08 3.24 -4.49
N GLY A 59 13.90 1.92 -4.54
CA GLY A 59 12.61 1.30 -4.27
C GLY A 59 12.11 1.56 -2.85
N HIS A 60 12.99 1.46 -1.83
CA HIS A 60 12.64 1.79 -0.45
C HIS A 60 12.13 3.22 -0.33
N ARG A 61 12.85 4.19 -0.92
CA ARG A 61 12.47 5.60 -0.89
C ARG A 61 11.09 5.82 -1.50
N ILE A 62 10.85 5.30 -2.70
CA ILE A 62 9.60 5.53 -3.43
C ILE A 62 8.42 4.90 -2.69
N PHE A 63 8.56 3.65 -2.25
CA PHE A 63 7.47 2.96 -1.55
C PHE A 63 7.20 3.55 -0.16
N SER A 64 8.24 3.97 0.55
CA SER A 64 8.04 4.69 1.82
C SER A 64 7.38 6.06 1.62
N ARG A 65 7.57 6.73 0.47
CA ARG A 65 6.86 7.97 0.14
C ARG A 65 5.36 7.75 -0.04
N MET A 66 4.93 6.60 -0.55
CA MET A 66 3.51 6.22 -0.62
C MET A 66 2.94 6.06 0.80
N GLU A 67 3.63 5.30 1.64
CA GLU A 67 3.23 5.06 3.03
C GLU A 67 3.18 6.35 3.86
N ASN A 68 4.14 7.26 3.65
CA ASN A 68 4.26 8.55 4.35
C ASN A 68 3.42 9.66 3.72
N SER A 69 2.69 9.39 2.64
CA SER A 69 1.84 10.38 2.00
C SER A 69 0.52 10.55 2.76
N PRO A 70 -0.04 11.77 2.83
CA PRO A 70 -1.41 11.96 3.28
C PRO A 70 -2.45 11.39 2.30
N VAL A 71 -2.07 11.12 1.07
CA VAL A 71 -2.92 10.51 0.05
C VAL A 71 -3.11 9.01 0.35
N ILE A 72 -4.31 8.50 0.23
CA ILE A 72 -4.61 7.08 0.41
C ILE A 72 -4.34 6.32 -0.87
N PHE A 73 -3.47 5.31 -0.81
CA PHE A 73 -3.12 4.47 -1.95
C PHE A 73 -3.91 3.16 -1.92
N ILE A 74 -4.63 2.87 -3.00
CA ILE A 74 -5.38 1.63 -3.17
C ILE A 74 -4.74 0.83 -4.31
N GLY A 75 -4.24 -0.35 -4.01
CA GLY A 75 -3.73 -1.29 -5.00
C GLY A 75 -4.84 -2.20 -5.51
N ALA A 76 -5.22 -2.06 -6.79
CA ALA A 76 -6.15 -2.95 -7.48
C ALA A 76 -5.36 -3.97 -8.31
N VAL A 77 -5.13 -5.14 -7.72
CA VAL A 77 -4.24 -6.17 -8.25
C VAL A 77 -5.01 -7.10 -9.19
N ASN A 78 -4.86 -6.89 -10.48
CA ASN A 78 -5.63 -7.58 -11.52
C ASN A 78 -5.04 -8.92 -11.99
N GLY A 79 -3.86 -9.30 -11.53
CA GLY A 79 -3.17 -10.51 -11.95
C GLY A 79 -1.92 -10.77 -11.12
N PHE A 80 -0.81 -11.16 -11.76
CA PHE A 80 0.44 -11.42 -11.04
C PHE A 80 0.99 -10.16 -10.34
N ALA A 81 1.23 -10.28 -9.03
CA ALA A 81 1.99 -9.34 -8.22
C ALA A 81 3.17 -10.10 -7.59
N LEU A 82 4.31 -10.11 -8.27
CA LEU A 82 5.47 -10.93 -7.89
C LEU A 82 6.68 -10.06 -7.60
N GLY A 83 7.49 -10.45 -6.63
CA GLY A 83 8.71 -9.73 -6.26
C GLY A 83 8.43 -8.25 -5.99
N GLY A 84 9.15 -7.36 -6.67
CA GLY A 84 8.92 -5.92 -6.61
C GLY A 84 7.48 -5.48 -6.85
N GLY A 85 6.69 -6.28 -7.60
CA GLY A 85 5.26 -6.02 -7.80
C GLY A 85 4.42 -6.27 -6.55
N LEU A 86 4.74 -7.30 -5.77
CA LEU A 86 4.13 -7.51 -4.47
C LEU A 86 4.62 -6.45 -3.48
N GLU A 87 5.88 -6.05 -3.56
CA GLU A 87 6.44 -4.98 -2.71
C GLU A 87 5.72 -3.64 -2.95
N LEU A 88 5.44 -3.31 -4.21
CA LEU A 88 4.60 -2.15 -4.56
C LEU A 88 3.17 -2.28 -4.02
N ALA A 89 2.55 -3.44 -4.18
CA ALA A 89 1.20 -3.68 -3.66
C ALA A 89 1.15 -3.55 -2.13
N MET A 90 2.19 -4.02 -1.42
CA MET A 90 2.29 -3.89 0.04
C MET A 90 2.51 -2.45 0.52
N ALA A 91 3.09 -1.59 -0.32
CA ALA A 91 3.24 -0.17 -0.03
C ALA A 91 1.93 0.64 -0.20
N CYS A 92 0.90 0.06 -0.82
CA CYS A 92 -0.44 0.63 -0.81
C CYS A 92 -1.10 0.46 0.57
N ASP A 93 -1.96 1.39 0.96
CA ASP A 93 -2.72 1.30 2.21
C ASP A 93 -3.72 0.14 2.17
N ILE A 94 -4.42 -0.01 1.06
CA ILE A 94 -5.44 -1.03 0.85
C ILE A 94 -5.13 -1.83 -0.42
N ARG A 95 -5.33 -3.13 -0.38
CA ARG A 95 -5.19 -4.05 -1.53
C ARG A 95 -6.51 -4.75 -1.80
N ILE A 96 -7.00 -4.60 -3.05
CA ILE A 96 -8.13 -5.34 -3.60
C ILE A 96 -7.59 -6.23 -4.71
N LEU A 97 -7.93 -7.51 -4.69
CA LEU A 97 -7.42 -8.48 -5.63
C LEU A 97 -8.52 -9.00 -6.56
N ALA A 98 -8.19 -9.16 -7.83
CA ALA A 98 -9.00 -10.02 -8.69
C ALA A 98 -8.85 -11.49 -8.26
N GLN A 99 -9.89 -12.32 -8.43
CA GLN A 99 -9.86 -13.75 -8.11
C GLN A 99 -8.68 -14.49 -8.78
N VAL A 100 -8.29 -14.06 -9.98
CA VAL A 100 -7.17 -14.65 -10.74
C VAL A 100 -5.79 -14.21 -10.26
N ALA A 101 -5.72 -13.26 -9.32
CA ALA A 101 -4.44 -12.72 -8.87
C ALA A 101 -3.61 -13.77 -8.13
N GLN A 102 -2.31 -13.74 -8.37
CA GLN A 102 -1.31 -14.56 -7.69
C GLN A 102 -0.19 -13.66 -7.15
N LEU A 103 0.15 -13.87 -5.89
CA LEU A 103 1.12 -13.06 -5.18
C LEU A 103 2.29 -13.91 -4.70
N GLY A 104 3.50 -13.35 -4.65
CA GLY A 104 4.67 -14.06 -4.15
C GLY A 104 5.94 -13.24 -4.17
N LEU A 105 6.94 -13.70 -3.43
CA LEU A 105 8.29 -13.16 -3.39
C LEU A 105 9.28 -14.23 -3.86
N PRO A 106 9.45 -14.43 -5.19
CA PRO A 106 10.24 -15.55 -5.74
C PRO A 106 11.75 -15.26 -5.82
N GLU A 107 12.25 -14.18 -5.21
CA GLU A 107 13.62 -13.70 -5.34
C GLU A 107 14.66 -14.76 -4.94
N ALA A 108 14.34 -15.65 -3.99
CA ALA A 108 15.24 -16.73 -3.56
C ALA A 108 15.59 -17.70 -4.69
N THR A 109 14.71 -17.86 -5.69
CA THR A 109 15.00 -18.68 -6.89
C THR A 109 16.11 -18.11 -7.76
N LEU A 110 16.43 -16.83 -7.58
CA LEU A 110 17.49 -16.11 -8.28
C LEU A 110 18.75 -15.92 -7.39
N GLY A 111 18.77 -16.52 -6.19
CA GLY A 111 19.83 -16.29 -5.21
C GLY A 111 19.81 -14.90 -4.59
N LEU A 112 18.64 -14.24 -4.60
CA LEU A 112 18.43 -12.90 -4.08
C LEU A 112 17.40 -12.90 -2.92
N ILE A 113 17.22 -11.76 -2.31
CA ILE A 113 16.12 -11.48 -1.40
C ILE A 113 15.27 -10.35 -1.98
N PRO A 114 14.01 -10.18 -1.55
CA PRO A 114 13.21 -9.00 -1.89
C PRO A 114 13.97 -7.72 -1.56
N GLY A 115 14.13 -6.85 -2.56
CA GLY A 115 15.01 -5.69 -2.49
C GLY A 115 14.31 -4.36 -2.20
N PHE A 116 12.98 -4.29 -2.32
CA PHE A 116 12.22 -3.04 -2.15
C PHE A 116 11.39 -3.00 -0.86
N GLY A 117 11.78 -3.82 0.12
CA GLY A 117 11.21 -3.85 1.47
C GLY A 117 10.25 -5.00 1.74
N GLY A 118 10.16 -5.97 0.84
CA GLY A 118 9.27 -7.14 0.97
C GLY A 118 9.53 -7.95 2.23
N THR A 119 10.80 -8.15 2.59
CA THR A 119 11.18 -8.85 3.81
C THR A 119 10.64 -8.18 5.09
N GLN A 120 10.44 -6.86 5.05
CA GLN A 120 10.00 -6.07 6.19
C GLN A 120 8.48 -5.89 6.21
N ARG A 121 7.90 -5.55 5.05
CA ARG A 121 6.45 -5.31 4.92
C ARG A 121 5.64 -6.58 5.06
N LEU A 122 6.07 -7.66 4.40
CA LEU A 122 5.29 -8.90 4.41
C LEU A 122 5.08 -9.43 5.83
N GLN A 123 6.15 -9.53 6.64
CA GLN A 123 6.02 -10.04 8.01
C GLN A 123 5.21 -9.13 8.93
N ARG A 124 5.17 -7.82 8.68
CA ARG A 124 4.33 -6.88 9.41
C ARG A 124 2.84 -7.01 9.05
N LEU A 125 2.55 -7.39 7.80
CA LEU A 125 1.18 -7.58 7.32
C LEU A 125 0.59 -8.94 7.71
N ILE A 126 1.37 -10.04 7.58
CA ILE A 126 0.84 -11.40 7.71
C ILE A 126 1.51 -12.24 8.81
N GLY A 127 2.38 -11.61 9.60
CA GLY A 127 3.13 -12.29 10.64
C GLY A 127 4.34 -13.08 10.11
N GLN A 128 5.31 -13.35 10.99
CA GLN A 128 6.61 -13.92 10.62
C GLN A 128 6.52 -15.33 10.02
N SER A 129 5.62 -16.17 10.52
CA SER A 129 5.53 -17.57 10.09
C SER A 129 5.11 -17.66 8.62
N ALA A 130 4.00 -17.02 8.25
CA ALA A 130 3.50 -17.00 6.88
C ALA A 130 4.47 -16.27 5.94
N ALA A 131 5.05 -15.16 6.38
CA ALA A 131 6.03 -14.42 5.59
C ALA A 131 7.29 -15.23 5.29
N LYS A 132 7.85 -15.95 6.29
CA LYS A 132 8.99 -16.84 6.10
C LYS A 132 8.65 -18.00 5.15
N TYR A 133 7.48 -18.62 5.33
CA TYR A 133 7.04 -19.67 4.43
C TYR A 133 7.07 -19.17 2.98
N LEU A 134 6.35 -18.12 2.67
CA LEU A 134 6.25 -17.58 1.30
C LEU A 134 7.61 -17.16 0.71
N SER A 135 8.45 -16.50 1.52
CA SER A 135 9.74 -16.00 1.03
C SER A 135 10.79 -17.08 0.87
N LEU A 136 10.78 -18.12 1.73
CA LEU A 136 11.78 -19.21 1.68
C LEU A 136 11.43 -20.28 0.68
N THR A 137 10.14 -20.57 0.47
CA THR A 137 9.68 -21.53 -0.55
C THR A 137 9.63 -20.91 -1.94
N ALA A 138 9.55 -19.58 -2.02
CA ALA A 138 9.27 -18.83 -3.24
C ALA A 138 7.92 -19.21 -3.88
N ASP A 139 7.00 -19.78 -3.10
CA ASP A 139 5.67 -20.16 -3.55
C ASP A 139 4.84 -18.93 -3.87
N ARG A 140 3.88 -19.14 -4.78
CA ARG A 140 2.82 -18.17 -5.06
C ARG A 140 1.59 -18.56 -4.27
N ILE A 141 0.89 -17.56 -3.74
CA ILE A 141 -0.40 -17.73 -3.11
C ILE A 141 -1.53 -17.17 -3.98
N THR A 142 -2.69 -17.77 -3.86
CA THR A 142 -3.92 -17.30 -4.51
C THR A 142 -4.44 -16.03 -3.85
N SER A 143 -5.36 -15.35 -4.53
CA SER A 143 -6.10 -14.22 -3.95
C SER A 143 -6.84 -14.60 -2.66
N ASP A 144 -7.44 -15.80 -2.61
CA ASP A 144 -8.16 -16.29 -1.43
C ASP A 144 -7.21 -16.57 -0.26
N ASP A 145 -6.02 -17.11 -0.52
CA ASP A 145 -4.99 -17.28 0.50
C ASP A 145 -4.52 -15.93 1.03
N ALA A 146 -4.30 -14.96 0.11
CA ALA A 146 -3.91 -13.61 0.48
C ALA A 146 -4.96 -12.91 1.36
N LEU A 147 -6.26 -13.11 1.07
CA LEU A 147 -7.35 -12.64 1.92
C LEU A 147 -7.33 -13.31 3.29
N ARG A 148 -7.12 -14.63 3.32
CA ARG A 148 -7.13 -15.43 4.56
C ARG A 148 -5.99 -15.02 5.51
N VAL A 149 -4.82 -14.69 4.99
CA VAL A 149 -3.68 -14.26 5.81
C VAL A 149 -3.65 -12.75 6.10
N GLY A 150 -4.65 -11.98 5.64
CA GLY A 150 -4.73 -10.55 5.87
C GLY A 150 -3.86 -9.69 4.93
N LEU A 151 -3.32 -10.27 3.87
CA LEU A 151 -2.55 -9.52 2.86
C LEU A 151 -3.45 -8.70 1.93
N ALA A 152 -4.70 -9.10 1.75
CA ALA A 152 -5.70 -8.39 0.97
C ALA A 152 -6.91 -8.00 1.84
N ALA A 153 -7.52 -6.87 1.53
CA ALA A 153 -8.76 -6.41 2.18
C ALA A 153 -10.01 -7.01 1.51
N LYS A 154 -9.94 -7.32 0.23
CA LYS A 154 -11.07 -7.81 -0.56
C LYS A 154 -10.59 -8.61 -1.78
N VAL A 155 -11.36 -9.63 -2.15
CA VAL A 155 -11.22 -10.37 -3.42
C VAL A 155 -12.51 -10.23 -4.21
N VAL A 156 -12.41 -9.97 -5.51
CA VAL A 156 -13.54 -9.73 -6.40
C VAL A 156 -13.33 -10.38 -7.76
N GLU A 157 -14.40 -10.57 -8.53
CA GLU A 157 -14.31 -10.98 -9.93
C GLU A 157 -13.48 -9.94 -10.72
N GLY A 158 -12.66 -10.43 -11.66
CA GLY A 158 -11.71 -9.56 -12.38
C GLY A 158 -12.39 -8.36 -13.06
N GLU A 159 -13.55 -8.57 -13.65
CA GLU A 159 -14.33 -7.52 -14.32
C GLU A 159 -14.84 -6.44 -13.36
N LYS A 160 -15.01 -6.78 -12.08
CA LYS A 160 -15.49 -5.85 -11.04
C LYS A 160 -14.35 -5.13 -10.31
N LEU A 161 -13.08 -5.48 -10.56
CA LEU A 161 -11.95 -5.00 -9.78
C LEU A 161 -11.88 -3.48 -9.72
N ILE A 162 -11.94 -2.81 -10.87
CA ILE A 162 -11.82 -1.34 -10.93
C ILE A 162 -13.05 -0.68 -10.29
N THR A 163 -14.25 -1.13 -10.64
CA THR A 163 -15.50 -0.58 -10.06
C THR A 163 -15.53 -0.71 -8.53
N GLU A 164 -15.08 -1.83 -8.00
CA GLU A 164 -15.01 -2.05 -6.54
C GLU A 164 -13.92 -1.20 -5.87
N ALA A 165 -12.79 -1.01 -6.55
CA ALA A 165 -11.74 -0.14 -6.06
C ALA A 165 -12.16 1.33 -6.06
N GLU A 166 -12.84 1.78 -7.12
CA GLU A 166 -13.44 3.12 -7.20
C GLU A 166 -14.53 3.34 -6.15
N ALA A 167 -15.39 2.34 -5.94
CA ALA A 167 -16.42 2.39 -4.88
C ALA A 167 -15.79 2.49 -3.48
N MET A 168 -14.69 1.76 -3.24
CA MET A 168 -13.94 1.87 -1.99
C MET A 168 -13.29 3.24 -1.84
N ALA A 169 -12.65 3.77 -2.90
CA ALA A 169 -12.11 5.13 -2.91
C ALA A 169 -13.20 6.17 -2.61
N ALA A 170 -14.36 6.09 -3.29
CA ALA A 170 -15.48 6.98 -3.05
C ALA A 170 -15.99 6.92 -1.60
N LYS A 171 -16.05 5.72 -1.00
CA LYS A 171 -16.41 5.54 0.41
C LYS A 171 -15.42 6.24 1.34
N ILE A 172 -14.11 6.14 1.06
CA ILE A 172 -13.07 6.79 1.86
C ILE A 172 -13.14 8.32 1.69
N LEU A 173 -13.33 8.78 0.45
CA LEU A 173 -13.42 10.20 0.13
C LEU A 173 -14.67 10.89 0.70
N ALA A 174 -15.70 10.12 1.05
CA ALA A 174 -16.89 10.63 1.73
C ALA A 174 -16.68 10.82 3.25
N LEU A 175 -15.54 10.39 3.78
CA LEU A 175 -15.14 10.63 5.17
C LEU A 175 -14.41 11.96 5.29
N GLY A 176 -14.26 12.47 6.52
CA GLY A 176 -13.44 13.65 6.78
C GLY A 176 -12.00 13.44 6.29
N PRO A 177 -11.52 14.21 5.32
CA PRO A 177 -10.22 13.98 4.71
C PRO A 177 -9.06 14.14 5.70
N HIS A 178 -9.16 15.07 6.64
CA HIS A 178 -8.16 15.25 7.69
C HIS A 178 -8.17 14.08 8.67
N ALA A 179 -9.34 13.62 9.09
CA ALA A 179 -9.47 12.44 9.94
C ALA A 179 -8.92 11.18 9.28
N ALA A 180 -9.18 10.95 7.98
CA ALA A 180 -8.65 9.80 7.24
C ALA A 180 -7.11 9.83 7.14
N GLN A 181 -6.52 10.99 6.90
CA GLN A 181 -5.06 11.18 6.84
C GLN A 181 -4.42 10.96 8.22
N THR A 182 -5.01 11.53 9.26
CA THR A 182 -4.53 11.36 10.64
C THR A 182 -4.59 9.89 11.06
N LEU A 183 -5.71 9.20 10.74
CA LEU A 183 -5.85 7.77 11.01
C LEU A 183 -4.73 6.95 10.36
N LYS A 184 -4.45 7.18 9.06
CA LYS A 184 -3.33 6.52 8.36
C LYS A 184 -2.00 6.78 9.07
N THR A 185 -1.74 8.01 9.45
CA THR A 185 -0.48 8.43 10.10
C THR A 185 -0.34 7.79 11.48
N VAL A 186 -1.38 7.86 12.30
CA VAL A 186 -1.38 7.31 13.67
C VAL A 186 -1.16 5.80 13.66
N MET A 187 -1.85 5.07 12.79
CA MET A 187 -1.67 3.62 12.67
C MET A 187 -0.25 3.25 12.23
N ARG A 188 0.32 3.99 11.28
CA ARG A 188 1.68 3.75 10.79
C ARG A 188 2.74 4.09 11.84
N GLU A 189 2.68 5.29 12.42
CA GLU A 189 3.67 5.75 13.41
C GLU A 189 3.57 5.00 14.73
N GLY A 190 2.37 4.53 15.09
CA GLY A 190 2.13 3.74 16.29
C GLY A 190 2.62 2.30 16.19
N ALA A 191 2.71 1.74 14.96
CA ALA A 191 2.99 0.32 14.76
C ALA A 191 4.35 -0.17 15.32
N ASP A 192 5.35 0.70 15.35
CA ASP A 192 6.70 0.39 15.84
C ASP A 192 6.97 0.97 17.24
N LYS A 193 5.97 1.58 17.92
CA LYS A 193 6.07 2.11 19.28
C LYS A 193 5.66 1.06 20.31
N SER A 194 6.04 1.27 21.56
CA SER A 194 5.42 0.54 22.69
C SER A 194 3.93 0.90 22.77
N LEU A 195 3.07 0.00 23.25
CA LEU A 195 1.65 0.29 23.37
C LEU A 195 1.35 1.56 24.18
N PRO A 196 2.00 1.83 25.34
CA PRO A 196 1.80 3.08 26.06
C PRO A 196 2.16 4.34 25.24
N ASP A 197 3.28 4.30 24.50
CA ASP A 197 3.70 5.43 23.67
C ASP A 197 2.79 5.63 22.45
N ALA A 198 2.32 4.52 21.86
CA ALA A 198 1.36 4.56 20.76
C ALA A 198 0.02 5.16 21.21
N LEU A 199 -0.49 4.78 22.39
CA LEU A 199 -1.72 5.32 22.95
C LEU A 199 -1.59 6.80 23.33
N ALA A 200 -0.44 7.23 23.86
CA ALA A 200 -0.18 8.65 24.12
C ALA A 200 -0.15 9.45 22.80
N TYR A 201 0.46 8.93 21.76
CA TYR A 201 0.48 9.53 20.42
C TYR A 201 -0.93 9.61 19.82
N GLU A 202 -1.72 8.53 19.92
CA GLU A 202 -3.11 8.51 19.46
C GLU A 202 -3.95 9.60 20.17
N ALA A 203 -3.80 9.74 21.48
CA ALA A 203 -4.55 10.75 22.24
C ALA A 203 -4.21 12.17 21.82
N GLU A 204 -2.94 12.46 21.54
CA GLU A 204 -2.51 13.77 21.04
C GLU A 204 -3.12 14.04 19.66
N GLU A 205 -2.96 13.12 18.72
CA GLU A 205 -3.49 13.28 17.35
C GLU A 205 -5.03 13.34 17.34
N PHE A 206 -5.71 12.55 18.18
CA PHE A 206 -7.15 12.62 18.35
C PHE A 206 -7.57 14.01 18.82
N SER A 207 -6.86 14.61 19.78
CA SER A 207 -7.18 15.93 20.31
C SER A 207 -7.04 17.03 19.25
N THR A 208 -6.03 16.92 18.37
CA THR A 208 -5.79 17.91 17.31
C THR A 208 -6.94 17.99 16.30
N LEU A 209 -7.69 16.90 16.08
CA LEU A 209 -8.84 16.89 15.17
C LEU A 209 -9.96 17.84 15.62
N PHE A 210 -10.06 18.13 16.92
CA PHE A 210 -11.06 19.07 17.46
C PHE A 210 -10.72 20.56 17.24
N THR A 211 -9.52 20.85 16.76
CA THR A 211 -9.13 22.22 16.37
C THR A 211 -9.69 22.63 15.00
N GLY A 212 -10.07 21.64 14.17
CA GLY A 212 -10.62 21.85 12.84
C GLY A 212 -12.14 21.79 12.78
N SER A 213 -12.69 22.16 11.62
CA SER A 213 -14.16 22.15 11.40
C SER A 213 -14.73 20.74 11.15
N GLU A 214 -13.91 19.79 10.69
CA GLU A 214 -14.39 18.45 10.30
C GLU A 214 -15.02 17.69 11.48
N ALA A 215 -14.36 17.66 12.64
CA ALA A 215 -14.89 16.97 13.81
C ALA A 215 -16.22 17.57 14.26
N HIS A 216 -16.33 18.90 14.26
CA HIS A 216 -17.57 19.61 14.60
C HIS A 216 -18.68 19.34 13.59
N GLU A 217 -18.39 19.38 12.29
CA GLU A 217 -19.36 19.04 11.24
C GLU A 217 -19.84 17.59 11.39
N GLY A 218 -18.92 16.65 11.54
CA GLY A 218 -19.23 15.23 11.70
C GLY A 218 -20.14 14.97 12.91
N LEU A 219 -19.82 15.54 14.07
CA LEU A 219 -20.60 15.40 15.29
C LEU A 219 -22.00 16.05 15.17
N ASN A 220 -22.07 17.26 14.61
CA ASN A 220 -23.35 17.95 14.39
C ASN A 220 -24.24 17.16 13.40
N ALA A 221 -23.67 16.74 12.27
CA ALA A 221 -24.39 15.96 11.27
C ALA A 221 -24.95 14.67 11.86
N PHE A 222 -24.15 13.96 12.69
CA PHE A 222 -24.60 12.75 13.38
C PHE A 222 -25.78 13.02 14.34
N LEU A 223 -25.71 14.06 15.16
CA LEU A 223 -26.78 14.42 16.09
C LEU A 223 -28.05 14.89 15.36
N GLU A 224 -27.89 15.58 14.25
CA GLU A 224 -28.98 16.08 13.39
C GLU A 224 -29.51 14.99 12.42
N LYS A 225 -28.93 13.78 12.42
CA LYS A 225 -29.30 12.67 11.55
C LYS A 225 -29.26 13.03 10.06
N ARG A 226 -28.28 13.79 9.63
CA ARG A 226 -28.01 14.17 8.25
C ARG A 226 -26.64 13.70 7.80
N PRO A 227 -26.39 13.59 6.49
CA PRO A 227 -25.03 13.39 5.96
C PRO A 227 -24.12 14.57 6.35
N ALA A 228 -22.88 14.24 6.74
CA ALA A 228 -21.85 15.25 6.95
C ALA A 228 -21.35 15.80 5.59
N LYS A 229 -20.88 17.03 5.58
CA LYS A 229 -20.32 17.73 4.41
C LYS A 229 -18.91 18.17 4.75
N PHE A 230 -17.95 17.29 4.45
CA PHE A 230 -16.52 17.52 4.68
C PHE A 230 -15.84 18.28 3.55
#